data_246e07d1750243ebb9312cdcfbc1167e
#
_entry.id   246e07d1750243ebb9312cdcfbc1167e
#
_cell.length_a   1.000
_cell.length_b   1.000
_cell.length_c   1.000
_cell.angle_alpha   90.00
_cell.angle_beta   90.00
_cell.angle_gamma   90.00
#
_symmetry.space_group_name_H-M   'P 1'
#
loop_
_entity.id
_entity.type
_entity.pdbx_description
1 polymer ?
#
loop_
_entity_poly.entity_id
_entity_poly.type
_entity_poly.pdbx_seq_one_letter_code
_entity_poly.pdbx_strand_id
1 'polypeptide(L)'
;MNFEEYYKSFGFKTYPFGVFTSEAESDVFKDIFLKPQNHSIIVEGLRNTSAIIVGERGTGKTALSLDMGLELSGQNNLLVRIEEFSSLEEKYETEELYRFLIERLAAGFFMRHAEHPNLLWKYTKEERIDLSMYLHKYLGATTKAMLRDKIKRIQNSPLKRTLVGGYNVVRVVLNYGLKAASKFASDALTKHFSSLPAFDAGDTEYFLRIESEVDESFNPERKQYFYLEKICCLIRKAGIEKIYIIIDKIDEDSRFESDAENIADYIRKLASDNKILTSDLFHILLFVWSTPFNYVKEVVRTQKLSFFPLSWDRTELEKVLERRLSSYSDGHITKMSDIFEACDKDSLDLLFEMCNRNPRDLWHLLDKTFQEQFSKNPNSRIGNEAISAAIKRFVTEFNYYEYYPKKSNSRANSMDVYKYIKHLQKLDSSCFTKDKLNTMAGTGGSTNNYVVAMENMGLVRNTNEKVQGGVLYEIVDPKVRYAMRNNIPIGE
;
A
#
# COMPACT_ATOMS: atom_id res chain seq x y z
N MET A 1 34.89 -15.93 -12.38
CA MET A 1 33.41 -15.95 -12.40
C MET A 1 32.92 -14.57 -12.01
N ASN A 2 32.07 -13.94 -12.82
CA ASN A 2 31.39 -12.70 -12.44
C ASN A 2 30.10 -13.03 -11.67
N PHE A 3 29.42 -12.02 -11.12
CA PHE A 3 28.21 -12.25 -10.31
C PHE A 3 27.03 -12.84 -11.13
N GLU A 4 26.94 -12.50 -12.43
CA GLU A 4 25.95 -13.07 -13.33
C GLU A 4 26.18 -14.56 -13.57
N GLU A 5 27.42 -14.95 -13.83
CA GLU A 5 27.80 -16.37 -13.97
C GLU A 5 27.54 -17.12 -12.66
N TYR A 6 27.78 -16.47 -11.52
CA TYR A 6 27.55 -17.07 -10.20
C TYR A 6 26.08 -17.41 -9.97
N TYR A 7 25.16 -16.45 -10.06
CA TYR A 7 23.75 -16.79 -9.83
C TYR A 7 23.18 -17.70 -10.91
N LYS A 8 23.65 -17.62 -12.17
CA LYS A 8 23.27 -18.56 -13.23
C LYS A 8 23.74 -19.98 -12.95
N SER A 9 24.83 -20.17 -12.21
CA SER A 9 25.32 -21.51 -11.82
C SER A 9 24.34 -22.27 -10.92
N PHE A 10 23.43 -21.58 -10.23
CA PHE A 10 22.34 -22.16 -9.48
C PHE A 10 21.18 -22.62 -10.38
N GLY A 11 21.07 -22.10 -11.61
CA GLY A 11 19.98 -22.35 -12.53
C GLY A 11 19.02 -21.18 -12.72
N PHE A 12 19.34 -20.00 -12.16
CA PHE A 12 18.52 -18.78 -12.37
C PHE A 12 18.72 -18.20 -13.75
N LYS A 13 17.65 -17.77 -14.41
CA LYS A 13 17.71 -17.00 -15.66
C LYS A 13 18.05 -15.53 -15.42
N THR A 14 17.42 -14.95 -14.41
CA THR A 14 17.64 -13.60 -13.92
C THR A 14 17.81 -13.61 -12.41
N TYR A 15 18.44 -12.59 -11.87
CA TYR A 15 18.73 -12.54 -10.43
C TYR A 15 17.45 -12.36 -9.60
N PRO A 16 17.12 -13.29 -8.68
CA PRO A 16 15.82 -13.28 -8.02
C PRO A 16 15.68 -12.25 -6.90
N PHE A 17 16.78 -11.68 -6.41
CA PHE A 17 16.79 -10.80 -5.23
C PHE A 17 17.24 -9.36 -5.54
N GLY A 18 17.22 -8.95 -6.81
CA GLY A 18 17.54 -7.58 -7.23
C GLY A 18 16.33 -6.64 -7.29
N VAL A 19 15.11 -7.16 -7.09
CA VAL A 19 13.86 -6.40 -7.14
C VAL A 19 13.08 -6.58 -5.83
N PHE A 20 12.64 -5.47 -5.25
CA PHE A 20 12.06 -5.43 -3.90
C PHE A 20 10.62 -4.92 -3.87
N THR A 21 10.04 -4.57 -5.03
CA THR A 21 8.68 -4.04 -5.14
C THR A 21 7.86 -4.85 -6.12
N SER A 22 6.61 -5.13 -5.78
CA SER A 22 5.69 -5.92 -6.61
C SER A 22 5.36 -5.27 -7.95
N GLU A 23 5.45 -3.95 -8.03
CA GLU A 23 5.20 -3.19 -9.27
C GLU A 23 6.29 -3.39 -10.31
N ALA A 24 7.52 -3.55 -9.86
CA ALA A 24 8.65 -3.81 -10.75
C ALA A 24 8.74 -5.27 -11.22
N GLU A 25 7.93 -6.16 -10.62
CA GLU A 25 7.86 -7.59 -10.94
C GLU A 25 6.57 -7.98 -11.69
N SER A 26 5.96 -7.05 -12.39
CA SER A 26 4.68 -7.24 -13.07
C SER A 26 4.60 -8.49 -13.96
N ASP A 27 5.68 -8.86 -14.63
CA ASP A 27 5.74 -9.97 -15.57
C ASP A 27 5.66 -11.34 -14.86
N VAL A 28 6.22 -11.43 -13.67
CA VAL A 28 6.27 -12.67 -12.87
C VAL A 28 5.34 -12.63 -11.65
N PHE A 29 4.61 -11.53 -11.47
CA PHE A 29 3.79 -11.27 -10.28
C PHE A 29 2.85 -12.43 -9.93
N LYS A 30 2.13 -12.97 -10.91
CA LYS A 30 1.17 -14.05 -10.70
C LYS A 30 1.80 -15.35 -10.22
N ASP A 31 3.02 -15.61 -10.65
CA ASP A 31 3.74 -16.84 -10.31
C ASP A 31 4.36 -16.75 -8.92
N ILE A 32 4.80 -15.53 -8.54
CA ILE A 32 5.44 -15.28 -7.24
C ILE A 32 4.41 -15.03 -6.14
N PHE A 33 3.31 -14.32 -6.45
CA PHE A 33 2.37 -13.89 -5.43
C PHE A 33 1.70 -15.08 -4.74
N LEU A 34 1.87 -15.16 -3.42
CA LEU A 34 1.15 -16.10 -2.57
C LEU A 34 -0.07 -15.40 -1.97
N LYS A 35 -1.25 -15.93 -2.25
CA LYS A 35 -2.48 -15.44 -1.62
C LYS A 35 -2.42 -15.73 -0.11
N PRO A 36 -2.58 -14.71 0.76
CA PRO A 36 -2.63 -14.93 2.21
C PRO A 36 -3.82 -15.80 2.59
N GLN A 37 -3.75 -16.46 3.75
CA GLN A 37 -4.78 -17.43 4.18
C GLN A 37 -6.19 -16.85 4.22
N ASN A 38 -6.34 -15.58 4.54
CA ASN A 38 -7.62 -14.88 4.61
C ASN A 38 -8.07 -14.25 3.27
N HIS A 39 -7.34 -14.48 2.18
CA HIS A 39 -7.62 -13.88 0.87
C HIS A 39 -9.07 -14.10 0.40
N SER A 40 -9.55 -15.33 0.40
CA SER A 40 -10.92 -15.66 -0.02
C SER A 40 -11.99 -15.03 0.89
N ILE A 41 -11.68 -14.91 2.19
CA ILE A 41 -12.57 -14.26 3.16
C ILE A 41 -12.65 -12.75 2.87
N ILE A 42 -11.53 -12.12 2.51
CA ILE A 42 -11.49 -10.70 2.12
C ILE A 42 -12.33 -10.48 0.86
N VAL A 43 -12.14 -11.29 -0.17
CA VAL A 43 -12.90 -11.20 -1.44
C VAL A 43 -14.40 -11.36 -1.19
N GLU A 44 -14.80 -12.35 -0.41
CA GLU A 44 -16.22 -12.59 -0.10
C GLU A 44 -16.79 -11.45 0.77
N GLY A 45 -16.03 -10.98 1.76
CA GLY A 45 -16.42 -9.85 2.60
C GLY A 45 -16.66 -8.58 1.79
N LEU A 46 -15.80 -8.28 0.81
CA LEU A 46 -15.91 -7.11 -0.07
C LEU A 46 -17.14 -7.11 -0.98
N ARG A 47 -17.80 -8.25 -1.16
CA ARG A 47 -19.06 -8.29 -1.89
C ARG A 47 -20.19 -7.59 -1.15
N ASN A 48 -20.08 -7.45 0.16
CA ASN A 48 -21.14 -6.96 1.03
C ASN A 48 -20.76 -5.76 1.90
N THR A 49 -19.47 -5.52 2.14
CA THR A 49 -18.99 -4.43 3.00
C THR A 49 -17.59 -3.97 2.60
N SER A 50 -17.19 -2.78 3.05
CA SER A 50 -15.82 -2.33 2.92
C SER A 50 -14.87 -3.11 3.83
N ALA A 51 -13.57 -3.09 3.50
CA ALA A 51 -12.54 -3.76 4.28
C ALA A 51 -11.35 -2.85 4.54
N ILE A 52 -10.70 -3.05 5.68
CA ILE A 52 -9.45 -2.39 6.04
C ILE A 52 -8.37 -3.45 6.21
N ILE A 53 -7.30 -3.34 5.45
CA ILE A 53 -6.11 -4.20 5.53
C ILE A 53 -5.01 -3.41 6.22
N VAL A 54 -4.56 -3.91 7.35
CA VAL A 54 -3.51 -3.27 8.15
C VAL A 54 -2.26 -4.14 8.14
N GLY A 55 -1.12 -3.56 7.79
CA GLY A 55 0.15 -4.28 7.77
C GLY A 55 1.35 -3.36 7.85
N GLU A 56 2.47 -3.88 8.30
CA GLU A 56 3.73 -3.16 8.32
C GLU A 56 4.22 -2.83 6.91
N ARG A 57 5.15 -1.90 6.78
CA ARG A 57 5.82 -1.65 5.50
C ARG A 57 6.58 -2.89 5.05
N GLY A 58 6.51 -3.18 3.75
CA GLY A 58 7.16 -4.36 3.18
C GLY A 58 6.38 -5.69 3.31
N THR A 59 5.25 -5.73 4.04
CA THR A 59 4.43 -6.95 4.18
C THR A 59 3.64 -7.34 2.93
N GLY A 60 3.74 -6.58 1.83
CA GLY A 60 3.05 -6.91 0.58
C GLY A 60 1.64 -6.35 0.46
N LYS A 61 1.30 -5.25 1.18
CA LYS A 61 0.01 -4.56 1.02
C LYS A 61 -0.30 -4.25 -0.44
N THR A 62 0.66 -3.65 -1.14
CA THR A 62 0.50 -3.31 -2.57
C THR A 62 0.39 -4.54 -3.46
N ALA A 63 1.10 -5.63 -3.16
CA ALA A 63 0.94 -6.90 -3.86
C ALA A 63 -0.48 -7.46 -3.70
N LEU A 64 -1.00 -7.46 -2.48
CA LEU A 64 -2.38 -7.88 -2.21
C LEU A 64 -3.38 -6.94 -2.89
N SER A 65 -3.15 -5.63 -2.86
CA SER A 65 -3.96 -4.61 -3.53
C SER A 65 -4.03 -4.83 -5.04
N LEU A 66 -2.92 -5.23 -5.67
CA LEU A 66 -2.87 -5.59 -7.09
C LEU A 66 -3.68 -6.87 -7.37
N ASP A 67 -3.48 -7.92 -6.60
CA ASP A 67 -4.21 -9.19 -6.77
C ASP A 67 -5.72 -9.01 -6.54
N MET A 68 -6.12 -8.26 -5.50
CA MET A 68 -7.52 -7.90 -5.27
C MET A 68 -8.09 -7.11 -6.44
N GLY A 69 -7.32 -6.20 -7.01
CA GLY A 69 -7.70 -5.50 -8.23
C GLY A 69 -7.99 -6.45 -9.39
N LEU A 70 -7.17 -7.49 -9.56
CA LEU A 70 -7.38 -8.53 -10.57
C LEU A 70 -8.65 -9.35 -10.31
N GLU A 71 -8.86 -9.76 -9.07
CA GLU A 71 -10.00 -10.58 -8.65
C GLU A 71 -11.33 -9.82 -8.78
N LEU A 72 -11.35 -8.54 -8.39
CA LEU A 72 -12.55 -7.70 -8.37
C LEU A 72 -12.90 -7.08 -9.72
N SER A 73 -12.01 -7.11 -10.70
CA SER A 73 -12.21 -6.51 -12.03
C SER A 73 -13.07 -7.35 -12.98
N GLY A 74 -14.19 -7.86 -12.52
CA GLY A 74 -15.17 -8.53 -13.39
C GLY A 74 -15.74 -7.58 -14.46
N GLN A 75 -16.30 -8.14 -15.55
CA GLN A 75 -16.86 -7.35 -16.67
C GLN A 75 -17.94 -6.36 -16.22
N ASN A 76 -18.66 -6.66 -15.14
CA ASN A 76 -19.76 -5.86 -14.61
C ASN A 76 -19.40 -5.02 -13.38
N ASN A 77 -18.12 -4.92 -13.03
CA ASN A 77 -17.68 -4.12 -11.90
C ASN A 77 -16.94 -2.86 -12.35
N LEU A 78 -17.06 -1.79 -11.57
CA LEU A 78 -16.20 -0.62 -11.67
C LEU A 78 -15.18 -0.69 -10.54
N LEU A 79 -13.90 -0.75 -10.90
CA LEU A 79 -12.78 -0.70 -9.99
C LEU A 79 -12.06 0.64 -10.14
N VAL A 80 -11.94 1.37 -9.05
CA VAL A 80 -11.16 2.62 -8.98
C VAL A 80 -10.01 2.43 -8.00
N ARG A 81 -8.77 2.69 -8.46
CA ARG A 81 -7.58 2.67 -7.59
C ARG A 81 -7.13 4.09 -7.29
N ILE A 82 -6.89 4.35 -6.02
CA ILE A 82 -6.41 5.63 -5.52
C ILE A 82 -5.07 5.38 -4.82
N GLU A 83 -4.00 5.87 -5.44
CA GLU A 83 -2.62 5.75 -4.97
C GLU A 83 -1.93 7.11 -4.90
N GLU A 84 -2.64 8.18 -5.29
CA GLU A 84 -2.16 9.55 -5.29
C GLU A 84 -3.19 10.47 -4.65
N PHE A 85 -2.73 11.30 -3.73
CA PHE A 85 -3.56 12.11 -2.85
C PHE A 85 -3.28 13.61 -2.97
N SER A 86 -2.47 14.04 -3.93
CA SER A 86 -2.07 15.45 -4.12
C SER A 86 -3.25 16.43 -4.32
N SER A 87 -4.38 15.92 -4.83
CA SER A 87 -5.60 16.73 -5.02
C SER A 87 -6.50 16.81 -3.77
N LEU A 88 -6.14 16.12 -2.68
CA LEU A 88 -6.80 16.23 -1.38
C LEU A 88 -5.78 16.85 -0.40
N GLU A 89 -6.14 17.98 0.21
CA GLU A 89 -5.24 18.69 1.11
C GLU A 89 -4.88 17.86 2.34
N GLU A 90 -3.78 18.19 3.02
CA GLU A 90 -3.35 17.47 4.25
C GLU A 90 -4.40 17.59 5.36
N LYS A 91 -5.02 18.75 5.48
CA LYS A 91 -6.11 19.02 6.42
C LYS A 91 -7.38 19.25 5.64
N TYR A 92 -8.05 18.18 5.27
CA TYR A 92 -9.31 18.25 4.53
C TYR A 92 -10.53 18.08 5.43
N GLU A 93 -11.66 18.63 5.00
CA GLU A 93 -12.96 18.37 5.60
C GLU A 93 -13.66 17.18 4.93
N THR A 94 -14.70 16.61 5.59
CA THR A 94 -15.45 15.47 5.07
C THR A 94 -16.04 15.71 3.69
N GLU A 95 -16.46 16.95 3.40
CA GLU A 95 -17.00 17.33 2.09
C GLU A 95 -15.92 17.29 0.99
N GLU A 96 -14.68 17.64 1.31
CA GLU A 96 -13.56 17.57 0.38
C GLU A 96 -13.18 16.11 0.08
N LEU A 97 -13.26 15.23 1.09
CA LEU A 97 -13.10 13.78 0.89
C LEU A 97 -14.15 13.24 -0.08
N TYR A 98 -15.43 13.62 0.11
CA TYR A 98 -16.49 13.16 -0.80
C TYR A 98 -16.28 13.69 -2.21
N ARG A 99 -15.90 14.95 -2.34
CA ARG A 99 -15.54 15.53 -3.64
C ARG A 99 -14.39 14.78 -4.30
N PHE A 100 -13.35 14.48 -3.56
CA PHE A 100 -12.21 13.68 -4.03
C PHE A 100 -12.64 12.29 -4.54
N LEU A 101 -13.51 11.59 -3.79
CA LEU A 101 -14.05 10.28 -4.20
C LEU A 101 -14.90 10.41 -5.46
N ILE A 102 -15.74 11.45 -5.58
CA ILE A 102 -16.53 11.72 -6.78
C ILE A 102 -15.61 11.93 -7.99
N GLU A 103 -14.56 12.71 -7.87
CA GLU A 103 -13.60 12.96 -8.95
C GLU A 103 -12.98 11.64 -9.44
N ARG A 104 -12.60 10.75 -8.54
CA ARG A 104 -12.00 9.46 -8.88
C ARG A 104 -13.00 8.49 -9.52
N LEU A 105 -14.21 8.42 -8.96
CA LEU A 105 -15.30 7.62 -9.51
C LEU A 105 -15.73 8.13 -10.91
N ALA A 106 -15.90 9.44 -11.05
CA ALA A 106 -16.23 10.05 -12.34
C ALA A 106 -15.16 9.75 -13.38
N ALA A 107 -13.88 9.89 -13.04
CA ALA A 107 -12.80 9.59 -13.97
C ALA A 107 -12.84 8.13 -14.45
N GLY A 108 -12.95 7.17 -13.52
CA GLY A 108 -13.06 5.74 -13.85
C GLY A 108 -14.30 5.41 -14.69
N PHE A 109 -15.42 6.04 -14.34
CA PHE A 109 -16.68 5.81 -15.05
C PHE A 109 -16.69 6.37 -16.47
N PHE A 110 -16.20 7.59 -16.68
CA PHE A 110 -16.11 8.16 -18.02
C PHE A 110 -15.08 7.47 -18.90
N MET A 111 -14.05 6.89 -18.34
CA MET A 111 -13.14 6.01 -19.07
C MET A 111 -13.87 4.79 -19.62
N ARG A 112 -14.69 4.13 -18.79
CA ARG A 112 -15.50 2.99 -19.22
C ARG A 112 -16.50 3.38 -20.30
N HIS A 113 -17.08 4.58 -20.24
CA HIS A 113 -17.94 5.08 -21.31
C HIS A 113 -17.19 5.28 -22.63
N ALA A 114 -15.94 5.72 -22.57
CA ALA A 114 -15.10 5.87 -23.74
C ALA A 114 -14.80 4.53 -24.42
N GLU A 115 -14.64 3.47 -23.63
CA GLU A 115 -14.44 2.10 -24.12
C GLU A 115 -15.75 1.47 -24.64
N HIS A 116 -16.89 1.84 -24.04
CA HIS A 116 -18.21 1.27 -24.32
C HIS A 116 -19.26 2.37 -24.61
N PRO A 117 -19.20 2.99 -25.79
CA PRO A 117 -20.07 4.09 -26.19
C PRO A 117 -21.56 3.84 -26.05
N ASN A 118 -22.01 2.64 -26.28
CA ASN A 118 -23.42 2.28 -26.24
C ASN A 118 -24.06 2.44 -24.85
N LEU A 119 -23.26 2.61 -23.80
CA LEU A 119 -23.77 2.83 -22.46
C LEU A 119 -24.59 4.12 -22.30
N LEU A 120 -24.32 5.14 -23.12
CA LEU A 120 -25.07 6.40 -23.09
C LEU A 120 -26.55 6.26 -23.47
N TRP A 121 -26.91 5.23 -24.24
CA TRP A 121 -28.28 4.98 -24.60
C TRP A 121 -29.16 4.55 -23.40
N LYS A 122 -28.53 4.12 -22.29
CA LYS A 122 -29.23 3.74 -21.07
C LYS A 122 -29.74 4.91 -20.24
N TYR A 123 -29.30 6.16 -20.55
CA TYR A 123 -29.64 7.34 -19.77
C TYR A 123 -30.73 8.18 -20.41
N THR A 124 -31.62 8.76 -19.57
CA THR A 124 -32.57 9.78 -19.96
C THR A 124 -31.84 11.09 -20.32
N LYS A 125 -32.58 12.05 -20.85
CA LYS A 125 -32.01 13.37 -21.16
C LYS A 125 -31.50 14.08 -19.91
N GLU A 126 -32.25 14.03 -18.82
CA GLU A 126 -31.89 14.62 -17.53
C GLU A 126 -30.63 13.98 -16.95
N GLU A 127 -30.51 12.66 -17.02
CA GLU A 127 -29.34 11.93 -16.51
C GLU A 127 -28.09 12.22 -17.35
N ARG A 128 -28.23 12.49 -18.65
CA ARG A 128 -27.12 12.95 -19.48
C ARG A 128 -26.67 14.37 -19.11
N ILE A 129 -27.61 15.23 -18.69
CA ILE A 129 -27.30 16.55 -18.11
C ILE A 129 -26.51 16.37 -16.81
N ASP A 130 -26.96 15.48 -15.92
CA ASP A 130 -26.23 15.17 -14.70
C ASP A 130 -24.80 14.67 -15.00
N LEU A 131 -24.62 13.75 -15.96
CA LEU A 131 -23.30 13.29 -16.38
C LEU A 131 -22.42 14.44 -16.89
N SER A 132 -23.00 15.35 -17.67
CA SER A 132 -22.29 16.56 -18.14
C SER A 132 -21.84 17.44 -16.97
N MET A 133 -22.68 17.59 -15.94
CA MET A 133 -22.34 18.32 -14.72
C MET A 133 -21.14 17.67 -14.00
N TYR A 134 -21.09 16.35 -13.85
CA TYR A 134 -19.93 15.67 -13.26
C TYR A 134 -18.64 15.91 -14.05
N LEU A 135 -18.71 15.86 -15.37
CA LEU A 135 -17.59 16.18 -16.23
C LEU A 135 -17.09 17.61 -16.01
N HIS A 136 -17.99 18.57 -15.98
CA HIS A 136 -17.64 19.97 -15.81
C HIS A 136 -17.13 20.28 -14.38
N LYS A 137 -17.93 19.99 -13.38
CA LYS A 137 -17.69 20.40 -11.99
C LYS A 137 -16.53 19.65 -11.33
N TYR A 138 -16.49 18.35 -11.53
CA TYR A 138 -15.50 17.48 -10.83
C TYR A 138 -14.27 17.19 -11.67
N LEU A 139 -14.40 17.05 -12.96
CA LEU A 139 -13.24 16.84 -13.82
C LEU A 139 -12.71 18.12 -14.44
N GLY A 140 -13.43 19.27 -14.29
CA GLY A 140 -13.04 20.59 -14.79
C GLY A 140 -12.82 20.57 -16.32
N ALA A 141 -13.63 19.78 -17.02
CA ALA A 141 -13.47 19.58 -18.46
C ALA A 141 -14.47 20.47 -19.19
N THR A 142 -13.99 21.58 -19.73
CA THR A 142 -14.78 22.47 -20.60
C THR A 142 -14.66 22.09 -22.06
N THR A 143 -13.62 21.32 -22.43
CA THR A 143 -13.39 20.84 -23.79
C THR A 143 -12.99 19.35 -23.79
N LYS A 144 -13.18 18.67 -24.92
CA LYS A 144 -12.72 17.28 -25.14
C LYS A 144 -11.22 17.10 -24.86
N ALA A 145 -10.41 18.10 -25.24
CA ALA A 145 -8.97 18.09 -25.02
C ALA A 145 -8.64 18.18 -23.53
N MET A 146 -9.28 19.10 -22.80
CA MET A 146 -9.07 19.25 -21.34
C MET A 146 -9.53 18.03 -20.57
N LEU A 147 -10.66 17.41 -20.93
CA LEU A 147 -11.10 16.16 -20.33
C LEU A 147 -10.07 15.05 -20.56
N ARG A 148 -9.60 14.89 -21.79
CA ARG A 148 -8.56 13.90 -22.13
C ARG A 148 -7.28 14.11 -21.32
N ASP A 149 -6.81 15.34 -21.22
CA ASP A 149 -5.60 15.65 -20.46
C ASP A 149 -5.79 15.43 -18.95
N LYS A 150 -6.95 15.78 -18.40
CA LYS A 150 -7.23 15.57 -16.98
C LYS A 150 -7.37 14.09 -16.64
N ILE A 151 -8.06 13.32 -17.47
CA ILE A 151 -8.14 11.85 -17.34
C ILE A 151 -6.74 11.24 -17.45
N LYS A 152 -5.91 11.67 -18.42
CA LYS A 152 -4.52 11.23 -18.53
C LYS A 152 -3.70 11.55 -17.27
N ARG A 153 -3.85 12.74 -16.67
CA ARG A 153 -3.13 13.11 -15.44
C ARG A 153 -3.55 12.24 -14.26
N ILE A 154 -4.85 11.97 -14.12
CA ILE A 154 -5.38 11.08 -13.07
C ILE A 154 -4.85 9.66 -13.26
N GLN A 155 -4.61 9.22 -14.49
CA GLN A 155 -4.10 7.88 -14.83
C GLN A 155 -2.58 7.77 -14.90
N ASN A 156 -1.89 8.84 -15.25
CA ASN A 156 -0.44 8.89 -15.40
C ASN A 156 0.27 9.21 -14.08
N SER A 157 -0.20 8.69 -12.96
CA SER A 157 0.64 8.71 -11.76
C SER A 157 1.96 7.97 -12.06
N PRO A 158 3.09 8.37 -11.45
CA PRO A 158 4.40 7.77 -11.70
C PRO A 158 4.42 6.25 -11.61
N LEU A 159 3.56 5.67 -10.76
CA LEU A 159 3.40 4.24 -10.58
C LEU A 159 2.83 3.51 -11.80
N LYS A 160 1.94 4.14 -12.57
CA LYS A 160 1.38 3.53 -13.78
C LYS A 160 2.39 3.46 -14.92
N ARG A 161 3.41 4.30 -14.93
CA ARG A 161 4.50 4.21 -15.93
C ARG A 161 5.35 2.96 -15.73
N THR A 162 5.55 2.52 -14.50
CA THR A 162 6.29 1.29 -14.18
C THR A 162 5.47 0.03 -14.47
N LEU A 163 4.15 0.10 -14.32
CA LEU A 163 3.23 -1.03 -14.60
C LEU A 163 2.95 -1.26 -16.09
N VAL A 164 3.31 -0.30 -16.95
CA VAL A 164 3.13 -0.41 -18.43
C VAL A 164 4.06 -1.48 -19.03
N GLY A 165 5.11 -1.91 -18.35
CA GLY A 165 5.97 -3.02 -18.76
C GLY A 165 5.37 -4.42 -18.55
N GLY A 166 4.37 -4.60 -17.69
CA GLY A 166 3.85 -5.89 -17.30
C GLY A 166 2.45 -6.22 -17.80
N TYR A 167 2.36 -7.13 -18.72
CA TYR A 167 1.17 -7.44 -19.53
C TYR A 167 -0.10 -7.82 -18.76
N ASN A 168 -0.05 -8.36 -17.55
CA ASN A 168 -1.22 -8.94 -16.89
C ASN A 168 -1.79 -8.12 -15.74
N VAL A 169 -1.00 -7.41 -15.00
CA VAL A 169 -1.44 -6.41 -14.00
C VAL A 169 -2.04 -5.21 -14.74
N VAL A 170 -1.44 -4.87 -15.85
CA VAL A 170 -1.89 -3.94 -16.86
C VAL A 170 -3.31 -4.24 -17.37
N ARG A 171 -3.75 -5.49 -17.49
CA ARG A 171 -5.09 -5.81 -17.98
C ARG A 171 -6.21 -5.36 -17.03
N VAL A 172 -5.98 -5.34 -15.72
CA VAL A 172 -6.92 -4.82 -14.72
C VAL A 172 -6.88 -3.31 -14.67
N VAL A 173 -5.69 -2.75 -14.69
CA VAL A 173 -5.50 -1.30 -14.80
C VAL A 173 -5.88 -0.83 -16.22
N LEU A 174 -5.66 -1.63 -17.26
CA LEU A 174 -5.97 -1.34 -18.66
C LEU A 174 -7.41 -1.60 -19.07
N ASN A 175 -8.13 -2.51 -18.44
CA ASN A 175 -9.59 -2.53 -18.60
C ASN A 175 -10.22 -1.21 -18.13
N TYR A 176 -9.47 -0.41 -17.36
CA TYR A 176 -9.86 0.89 -16.84
C TYR A 176 -9.05 2.08 -17.38
N GLY A 177 -8.24 1.93 -18.42
CA GLY A 177 -7.80 3.13 -19.06
C GLY A 177 -6.41 3.29 -19.59
N LEU A 178 -5.59 2.25 -19.76
CA LEU A 178 -4.30 2.39 -20.41
C LEU A 178 -4.30 2.00 -21.91
N LYS A 179 -5.22 1.17 -22.39
CA LYS A 179 -5.50 1.08 -23.84
C LYS A 179 -6.05 2.40 -24.38
N ALA A 180 -6.65 3.22 -23.50
CA ALA A 180 -7.08 4.57 -23.84
C ALA A 180 -5.91 5.55 -24.07
N ALA A 181 -4.71 5.28 -23.60
CA ALA A 181 -3.51 6.06 -23.93
C ALA A 181 -2.95 5.75 -25.34
N SER A 182 -3.39 4.66 -25.97
CA SER A 182 -3.09 4.37 -27.39
C SER A 182 -4.08 5.12 -28.30
N LYS A 183 -3.72 5.33 -29.55
CA LYS A 183 -4.49 6.01 -30.59
C LYS A 183 -6.01 5.71 -30.60
N PHE A 184 -6.42 4.50 -30.22
CA PHE A 184 -7.79 4.02 -30.20
C PHE A 184 -8.69 4.71 -29.17
N ALA A 185 -8.20 4.99 -27.98
CA ALA A 185 -8.97 5.69 -26.96
C ALA A 185 -9.19 7.15 -27.27
N SER A 186 -8.25 7.74 -27.98
CA SER A 186 -8.35 9.11 -28.47
C SER A 186 -9.57 9.29 -29.39
N ASP A 187 -9.77 8.35 -30.31
CA ASP A 187 -10.84 8.44 -31.31
C ASP A 187 -12.20 8.01 -30.74
N ALA A 188 -12.24 7.00 -29.86
CA ALA A 188 -13.45 6.59 -29.16
C ALA A 188 -13.95 7.68 -28.18
N LEU A 189 -13.05 8.28 -27.39
CA LEU A 189 -13.36 9.44 -26.56
C LEU A 189 -13.90 10.61 -27.40
N THR A 190 -13.25 10.93 -28.52
CA THR A 190 -13.62 12.04 -29.39
C THR A 190 -14.98 11.82 -30.04
N LYS A 191 -15.22 10.63 -30.56
CA LYS A 191 -16.46 10.29 -31.28
C LYS A 191 -17.67 10.18 -30.36
N HIS A 192 -17.42 9.86 -29.10
CA HIS A 192 -18.46 9.51 -28.15
C HIS A 192 -18.90 10.68 -27.24
N PHE A 193 -17.96 11.51 -26.82
CA PHE A 193 -18.29 12.76 -26.13
C PHE A 193 -18.91 13.80 -27.07
N SER A 194 -18.83 13.63 -28.39
CA SER A 194 -19.60 14.45 -29.36
C SER A 194 -21.10 14.22 -29.27
N SER A 195 -21.54 13.09 -28.72
CA SER A 195 -22.97 12.80 -28.52
C SER A 195 -23.53 13.25 -27.18
N LEU A 196 -22.67 13.69 -26.24
CA LEU A 196 -23.11 14.41 -25.03
C LEU A 196 -23.44 15.85 -25.41
N PRO A 197 -24.63 16.39 -25.05
CA PRO A 197 -25.08 17.70 -25.50
C PRO A 197 -24.16 18.88 -25.19
N ALA A 198 -23.13 18.69 -24.43
CA ALA A 198 -22.36 19.72 -23.77
C ALA A 198 -20.89 19.82 -24.20
N PHE A 199 -20.49 19.25 -25.34
CA PHE A 199 -19.06 19.23 -25.71
C PHE A 199 -18.70 20.02 -26.99
N ASP A 200 -19.61 20.76 -27.60
CA ASP A 200 -19.26 21.67 -28.67
C ASP A 200 -18.86 23.05 -28.12
N ALA A 201 -17.87 23.66 -28.75
CA ALA A 201 -17.30 24.96 -28.33
C ALA A 201 -18.31 26.13 -28.35
N GLY A 202 -19.54 25.92 -28.85
CA GLY A 202 -20.65 26.84 -28.80
C GLY A 202 -21.54 26.77 -27.55
N ASP A 203 -21.36 25.73 -26.71
CA ASP A 203 -22.27 25.42 -25.59
C ASP A 203 -21.76 25.85 -24.21
N THR A 204 -20.84 26.81 -24.13
CA THR A 204 -20.45 27.45 -22.85
C THR A 204 -21.62 28.03 -22.13
N GLU A 205 -22.62 28.61 -22.85
CA GLU A 205 -23.88 29.12 -22.28
C GLU A 205 -24.75 28.00 -21.69
N TYR A 206 -24.71 26.77 -22.21
CA TYR A 206 -25.49 25.66 -21.70
C TYR A 206 -24.95 25.16 -20.34
N PHE A 207 -23.64 25.13 -20.19
CA PHE A 207 -23.02 24.78 -18.89
C PHE A 207 -23.24 25.85 -17.83
N LEU A 208 -23.15 27.14 -18.18
CA LEU A 208 -23.48 28.24 -17.31
C LEU A 208 -24.97 28.23 -16.90
N ARG A 209 -25.86 27.80 -17.80
CA ARG A 209 -27.29 27.64 -17.50
C ARG A 209 -27.55 26.47 -16.57
N ILE A 210 -26.86 25.35 -16.73
CA ILE A 210 -26.95 24.21 -15.83
C ILE A 210 -26.38 24.53 -14.46
N GLU A 211 -25.30 25.27 -14.36
CA GLU A 211 -24.78 25.77 -13.08
C GLU A 211 -25.77 26.69 -12.38
N SER A 212 -26.41 27.59 -13.09
CA SER A 212 -27.43 28.50 -12.49
C SER A 212 -28.69 27.74 -12.05
N GLU A 213 -29.17 26.80 -12.83
CA GLU A 213 -30.33 25.98 -12.46
C GLU A 213 -30.01 24.95 -11.34
N VAL A 214 -28.78 24.49 -11.28
CA VAL A 214 -28.30 23.60 -10.21
C VAL A 214 -28.02 24.37 -8.93
N ASP A 215 -27.52 25.59 -9.01
CA ASP A 215 -27.30 26.44 -7.84
C ASP A 215 -28.63 26.93 -7.21
N GLU A 216 -29.70 27.14 -7.98
CA GLU A 216 -31.02 27.46 -7.47
C GLU A 216 -31.76 26.26 -6.84
N SER A 217 -31.51 25.04 -7.34
CA SER A 217 -32.01 23.80 -6.75
C SER A 217 -31.06 23.23 -5.68
N PHE A 218 -29.87 23.80 -5.57
CA PHE A 218 -28.80 23.36 -4.69
C PHE A 218 -29.05 23.98 -3.31
N ASN A 219 -29.62 23.18 -2.43
CA ASN A 219 -29.53 23.49 -1.01
C ASN A 219 -28.05 23.37 -0.59
N PRO A 220 -27.35 24.48 -0.26
CA PRO A 220 -25.93 24.41 0.15
C PRO A 220 -25.68 23.52 1.37
N GLU A 221 -26.72 23.13 2.09
CA GLU A 221 -26.69 22.15 3.15
C GLU A 221 -26.72 20.68 2.63
N ARG A 222 -27.06 20.45 1.37
CA ARG A 222 -26.98 19.13 0.70
C ARG A 222 -25.64 18.93 0.01
N LYS A 223 -24.75 18.63 0.73
CA LYS A 223 -23.37 18.22 0.79
C LYS A 223 -22.99 17.21 -0.29
N GLN A 224 -21.70 17.16 -0.59
CA GLN A 224 -21.09 16.32 -1.62
C GLN A 224 -21.49 14.84 -1.55
N TYR A 225 -21.90 14.35 -0.36
CA TYR A 225 -22.39 12.98 -0.19
C TYR A 225 -23.59 12.65 -1.11
N PHE A 226 -24.54 13.60 -1.27
CA PHE A 226 -25.65 13.42 -2.21
C PHE A 226 -25.18 13.18 -3.65
N TYR A 227 -24.15 13.93 -4.09
CA TYR A 227 -23.58 13.73 -5.42
C TYR A 227 -22.77 12.45 -5.53
N LEU A 228 -22.13 12.02 -4.45
CA LEU A 228 -21.47 10.72 -4.38
C LEU A 228 -22.49 9.57 -4.57
N GLU A 229 -23.63 9.63 -3.89
CA GLU A 229 -24.71 8.65 -4.09
C GLU A 229 -25.28 8.72 -5.51
N LYS A 230 -25.53 9.93 -6.01
CA LYS A 230 -26.12 10.11 -7.34
C LYS A 230 -25.21 9.58 -8.45
N ILE A 231 -23.89 9.82 -8.40
CA ILE A 231 -22.98 9.24 -9.40
C ILE A 231 -22.96 7.72 -9.30
N CYS A 232 -22.98 7.14 -8.11
CA CYS A 232 -23.05 5.68 -7.96
C CYS A 232 -24.34 5.10 -8.55
N CYS A 233 -25.49 5.76 -8.41
CA CYS A 233 -26.73 5.36 -9.06
C CYS A 233 -26.62 5.41 -10.59
N LEU A 234 -26.00 6.46 -11.15
CA LEU A 234 -25.75 6.57 -12.58
C LEU A 234 -24.83 5.46 -13.09
N ILE A 235 -23.77 5.15 -12.34
CA ILE A 235 -22.85 4.06 -12.61
C ILE A 235 -23.58 2.72 -12.66
N ARG A 236 -24.44 2.43 -11.66
CA ARG A 236 -25.24 1.20 -11.62
C ARG A 236 -26.22 1.11 -12.79
N LYS A 237 -26.81 2.22 -13.20
CA LYS A 237 -27.70 2.28 -14.35
C LYS A 237 -27.00 1.91 -15.68
N ALA A 238 -25.71 2.13 -15.78
CA ALA A 238 -24.90 1.63 -16.91
C ALA A 238 -24.86 0.10 -17.00
N GLY A 239 -25.29 -0.61 -15.96
CA GLY A 239 -25.21 -2.07 -15.85
C GLY A 239 -23.99 -2.54 -15.06
N ILE A 240 -23.40 -1.64 -14.26
CA ILE A 240 -22.32 -1.98 -13.34
C ILE A 240 -22.95 -2.49 -12.05
N GLU A 241 -22.63 -3.71 -11.66
CA GLU A 241 -23.21 -4.38 -10.50
C GLU A 241 -22.57 -3.92 -9.20
N LYS A 242 -21.24 -3.82 -9.19
CA LYS A 242 -20.46 -3.44 -8.01
C LYS A 242 -19.46 -2.34 -8.34
N ILE A 243 -19.24 -1.48 -7.37
CA ILE A 243 -18.25 -0.40 -7.42
C ILE A 243 -17.26 -0.64 -6.29
N TYR A 244 -15.99 -0.80 -6.63
CA TYR A 244 -14.90 -1.00 -5.68
C TYR A 244 -13.92 0.17 -5.75
N ILE A 245 -13.51 0.66 -4.60
CA ILE A 245 -12.50 1.71 -4.46
C ILE A 245 -11.35 1.12 -3.66
N ILE A 246 -10.21 0.91 -4.29
CA ILE A 246 -8.98 0.47 -3.63
C ILE A 246 -8.15 1.71 -3.30
N ILE A 247 -7.84 1.90 -2.03
CA ILE A 247 -7.02 3.00 -1.53
C ILE A 247 -5.74 2.41 -0.93
N ASP A 248 -4.60 2.77 -1.51
CA ASP A 248 -3.28 2.25 -1.12
C ASP A 248 -2.24 3.38 -1.12
N LYS A 249 -1.10 3.17 -0.44
CA LYS A 249 0.09 4.05 -0.45
C LYS A 249 -0.09 5.44 0.17
N ILE A 250 -1.03 5.62 1.08
CA ILE A 250 -1.16 6.90 1.82
C ILE A 250 0.15 7.21 2.56
N ASP A 251 0.82 6.19 3.09
CA ASP A 251 2.06 6.33 3.85
C ASP A 251 3.31 6.60 2.98
N GLU A 252 3.19 6.52 1.65
CA GLU A 252 4.23 6.88 0.69
C GLU A 252 4.11 8.33 0.19
N ASP A 253 3.06 9.06 0.58
CA ASP A 253 2.88 10.46 0.21
C ASP A 253 3.97 11.31 0.86
N SER A 254 4.77 11.97 0.01
CA SER A 254 5.95 12.75 0.44
C SER A 254 5.64 13.90 1.39
N ARG A 255 4.39 14.40 1.40
CA ARG A 255 3.94 15.46 2.31
C ARG A 255 4.05 15.08 3.79
N PHE A 256 3.92 13.79 4.09
CA PHE A 256 3.95 13.30 5.47
C PHE A 256 5.34 12.93 5.96
N GLU A 257 6.36 12.90 5.11
CA GLU A 257 7.75 12.56 5.48
C GLU A 257 7.88 11.30 6.35
N SER A 258 6.98 10.33 6.20
CA SER A 258 6.86 9.12 7.03
C SER A 258 6.52 9.38 8.52
N ASP A 259 5.97 10.55 8.85
CA ASP A 259 5.48 10.84 10.20
C ASP A 259 4.14 10.12 10.43
N ALA A 260 4.12 9.20 11.41
CA ALA A 260 2.95 8.37 11.69
C ALA A 260 1.76 9.17 12.25
N GLU A 261 2.01 10.24 12.99
CA GLU A 261 0.94 11.07 13.57
C GLU A 261 0.27 11.90 12.45
N ASN A 262 1.06 12.48 11.54
CA ASN A 262 0.54 13.21 10.38
C ASN A 262 -0.27 12.29 9.45
N ILE A 263 0.25 11.09 9.17
CA ILE A 263 -0.48 10.08 8.39
C ILE A 263 -1.76 9.66 9.12
N ALA A 264 -1.70 9.45 10.43
CA ALA A 264 -2.87 9.10 11.24
C ALA A 264 -3.95 10.18 11.19
N ASP A 265 -3.57 11.45 11.33
CA ASP A 265 -4.50 12.56 11.23
C ASP A 265 -5.13 12.66 9.84
N TYR A 266 -4.35 12.41 8.80
CA TYR A 266 -4.83 12.37 7.42
C TYR A 266 -5.85 11.25 7.19
N ILE A 267 -5.56 10.03 7.63
CA ILE A 267 -6.47 8.89 7.43
C ILE A 267 -7.68 8.91 8.36
N ARG A 268 -7.65 9.67 9.46
CA ARG A 268 -8.67 9.66 10.52
C ARG A 268 -10.08 9.86 9.98
N LYS A 269 -10.30 10.88 9.16
CA LYS A 269 -11.62 11.18 8.59
C LYS A 269 -12.11 10.06 7.65
N LEU A 270 -11.23 9.55 6.80
CA LEU A 270 -11.53 8.44 5.90
C LEU A 270 -11.87 7.15 6.67
N ALA A 271 -11.03 6.78 7.64
CA ALA A 271 -11.16 5.52 8.37
C ALA A 271 -12.29 5.53 9.42
N SER A 272 -12.81 6.69 9.80
CA SER A 272 -13.92 6.84 10.75
C SER A 272 -15.26 7.18 10.11
N ASP A 273 -15.29 7.50 8.82
CA ASP A 273 -16.53 7.87 8.12
C ASP A 273 -17.39 6.64 7.81
N ASN A 274 -18.37 6.39 8.70
CA ASN A 274 -19.26 5.25 8.53
C ASN A 274 -20.16 5.37 7.30
N LYS A 275 -20.47 6.57 6.79
CA LYS A 275 -21.33 6.74 5.61
C LYS A 275 -20.72 6.11 4.37
N ILE A 276 -19.42 6.31 4.17
CA ILE A 276 -18.72 5.75 3.02
C ILE A 276 -18.27 4.31 3.26
N LEU A 277 -17.87 3.97 4.49
CA LEU A 277 -17.35 2.62 4.80
C LEU A 277 -18.44 1.56 4.92
N THR A 278 -19.67 1.95 5.27
CA THR A 278 -20.83 1.02 5.31
C THR A 278 -21.85 1.29 4.21
N SER A 279 -21.43 1.91 3.11
CA SER A 279 -22.27 2.19 1.95
C SER A 279 -22.64 0.89 1.21
N ASP A 280 -23.91 0.75 0.81
CA ASP A 280 -24.36 -0.31 -0.08
C ASP A 280 -24.09 0.01 -1.57
N LEU A 281 -23.70 1.24 -1.87
CA LEU A 281 -23.52 1.71 -3.24
C LEU A 281 -22.12 1.39 -3.78
N PHE A 282 -21.13 1.39 -2.94
CA PHE A 282 -19.75 1.06 -3.26
C PHE A 282 -19.02 0.49 -2.04
N HIS A 283 -17.94 -0.23 -2.27
CA HIS A 283 -17.13 -0.78 -1.20
C HIS A 283 -15.69 -0.30 -1.31
N ILE A 284 -15.13 0.10 -0.18
CA ILE A 284 -13.75 0.57 -0.07
C ILE A 284 -12.87 -0.56 0.46
N LEU A 285 -11.76 -0.82 -0.20
CA LEU A 285 -10.66 -1.62 0.29
C LEU A 285 -9.51 -0.69 0.62
N LEU A 286 -9.32 -0.43 1.92
CA LEU A 286 -8.34 0.52 2.43
C LEU A 286 -7.11 -0.22 2.97
N PHE A 287 -5.95 0.04 2.39
CA PHE A 287 -4.65 -0.45 2.86
C PHE A 287 -3.96 0.59 3.72
N VAL A 288 -3.58 0.20 4.92
CA VAL A 288 -3.01 1.14 5.91
C VAL A 288 -1.75 0.55 6.54
N TRP A 289 -0.76 1.39 6.75
CA TRP A 289 0.38 1.04 7.59
C TRP A 289 -0.06 0.93 9.05
N SER A 290 0.37 -0.12 9.75
CA SER A 290 -0.07 -0.44 11.13
C SER A 290 0.27 0.66 12.13
N THR A 291 1.43 1.28 12.03
CA THR A 291 1.83 2.32 13.00
C THR A 291 0.89 3.52 13.01
N PRO A 292 0.60 4.21 11.89
CA PRO A 292 -0.43 5.26 11.86
C PRO A 292 -1.82 4.75 12.27
N PHE A 293 -2.17 3.52 11.89
CA PHE A 293 -3.47 2.94 12.22
C PHE A 293 -3.68 2.82 13.74
N ASN A 294 -2.62 2.51 14.51
CA ASN A 294 -2.71 2.42 15.96
C ASN A 294 -3.17 3.73 16.63
N TYR A 295 -2.87 4.90 16.04
CA TYR A 295 -3.32 6.21 16.54
C TYR A 295 -4.81 6.51 16.23
N VAL A 296 -5.40 5.82 15.25
CA VAL A 296 -6.82 6.02 14.87
C VAL A 296 -7.71 4.83 15.20
N LYS A 297 -7.15 3.74 15.71
CA LYS A 297 -7.84 2.49 15.99
C LYS A 297 -9.11 2.66 16.82
N GLU A 298 -9.09 3.56 17.80
CA GLU A 298 -10.22 3.79 18.70
C GLU A 298 -11.43 4.46 18.03
N VAL A 299 -11.20 5.24 16.94
CA VAL A 299 -12.28 5.91 16.21
C VAL A 299 -12.82 5.07 15.06
N VAL A 300 -12.11 4.00 14.67
CA VAL A 300 -12.52 3.08 13.61
C VAL A 300 -13.47 2.03 14.17
N ARG A 301 -14.65 1.91 13.57
CA ARG A 301 -15.64 0.91 13.98
C ARG A 301 -15.37 -0.44 13.31
N THR A 302 -14.29 -1.09 13.70
CA THR A 302 -13.85 -2.39 13.14
C THR A 302 -14.90 -3.49 13.23
N GLN A 303 -15.88 -3.40 14.15
CA GLN A 303 -16.99 -4.35 14.28
C GLN A 303 -18.02 -4.26 13.13
N LYS A 304 -18.02 -3.15 12.37
CA LYS A 304 -18.91 -2.93 11.24
C LYS A 304 -18.26 -3.18 9.88
N LEU A 305 -16.97 -3.44 9.87
CA LEU A 305 -16.15 -3.56 8.67
C LEU A 305 -15.39 -4.87 8.71
N SER A 306 -15.03 -5.37 7.55
CA SER A 306 -14.07 -6.46 7.45
C SER A 306 -12.68 -5.91 7.77
N PHE A 307 -12.06 -6.41 8.84
CA PHE A 307 -10.74 -5.98 9.30
C PHE A 307 -9.76 -7.14 9.25
N PHE A 308 -8.65 -6.95 8.55
CA PHE A 308 -7.65 -8.00 8.37
C PHE A 308 -6.23 -7.49 8.61
N PRO A 309 -5.51 -8.04 9.58
CA PRO A 309 -4.08 -7.83 9.68
C PRO A 309 -3.37 -8.63 8.57
N LEU A 310 -2.44 -8.00 7.88
CA LEU A 310 -1.55 -8.65 6.92
C LEU A 310 -0.21 -8.94 7.59
N SER A 311 0.03 -10.19 7.87
CA SER A 311 1.28 -10.70 8.46
C SER A 311 1.58 -12.07 7.89
N TRP A 312 2.84 -12.45 7.90
CA TRP A 312 3.33 -13.74 7.38
C TRP A 312 3.88 -14.59 8.52
N ASP A 313 3.59 -15.85 8.51
CA ASP A 313 4.33 -16.80 9.31
C ASP A 313 5.56 -17.31 8.54
N ARG A 314 6.41 -18.08 9.23
CA ARG A 314 7.62 -18.64 8.63
C ARG A 314 7.30 -19.54 7.44
N THR A 315 6.32 -20.43 7.59
CA THR A 315 5.94 -21.39 6.56
C THR A 315 5.42 -20.69 5.30
N GLU A 316 4.69 -19.60 5.46
CA GLU A 316 4.23 -18.77 4.37
C GLU A 316 5.39 -18.05 3.67
N LEU A 317 6.36 -17.49 4.44
CA LEU A 317 7.57 -16.87 3.87
C LEU A 317 8.42 -17.88 3.08
N GLU A 318 8.57 -19.09 3.59
CA GLU A 318 9.26 -20.18 2.86
C GLU A 318 8.56 -20.46 1.53
N LYS A 319 7.24 -20.57 1.51
CA LYS A 319 6.45 -20.77 0.28
C LYS A 319 6.57 -19.60 -0.71
N VAL A 320 6.58 -18.37 -0.21
CA VAL A 320 6.77 -17.19 -1.07
C VAL A 320 8.18 -17.21 -1.67
N LEU A 321 9.20 -17.57 -0.88
CA LEU A 321 10.56 -17.76 -1.37
C LEU A 321 10.63 -18.86 -2.44
N GLU A 322 10.08 -20.03 -2.18
CA GLU A 322 10.09 -21.15 -3.13
C GLU A 322 9.41 -20.81 -4.46
N ARG A 323 8.28 -20.10 -4.43
CA ARG A 323 7.64 -19.59 -5.64
C ARG A 323 8.54 -18.62 -6.41
N ARG A 324 9.21 -17.72 -5.70
CA ARG A 324 10.14 -16.79 -6.30
C ARG A 324 11.31 -17.50 -6.97
N LEU A 325 11.94 -18.45 -6.25
CA LEU A 325 13.02 -19.28 -6.81
C LEU A 325 12.57 -20.02 -8.06
N SER A 326 11.40 -20.64 -8.02
CA SER A 326 10.82 -21.37 -9.15
C SER A 326 10.56 -20.47 -10.36
N SER A 327 9.95 -19.31 -10.15
CA SER A 327 9.64 -18.34 -11.22
C SER A 327 10.91 -17.82 -11.92
N TYR A 328 11.95 -17.48 -11.14
CA TYR A 328 13.20 -16.95 -11.68
C TYR A 328 14.14 -18.01 -12.27
N SER A 329 13.81 -19.30 -12.10
CA SER A 329 14.57 -20.43 -12.64
C SER A 329 13.78 -21.30 -13.62
N ASP A 330 12.59 -20.87 -14.06
CA ASP A 330 11.67 -21.69 -14.87
C ASP A 330 11.40 -23.07 -14.28
N GLY A 331 11.28 -23.14 -12.96
CA GLY A 331 11.00 -24.38 -12.24
C GLY A 331 12.21 -25.29 -11.97
N HIS A 332 13.43 -24.87 -12.33
CA HIS A 332 14.63 -25.66 -12.02
C HIS A 332 14.99 -25.66 -10.54
N ILE A 333 14.68 -24.56 -9.83
CA ILE A 333 14.88 -24.43 -8.39
C ILE A 333 13.50 -24.32 -7.75
N THR A 334 13.11 -25.31 -6.99
CA THR A 334 11.76 -25.36 -6.40
C THR A 334 11.76 -25.31 -4.88
N LYS A 335 12.91 -25.55 -4.26
CA LYS A 335 13.07 -25.60 -2.80
C LYS A 335 14.18 -24.66 -2.35
N MET A 336 13.99 -24.13 -1.16
CA MET A 336 15.00 -23.32 -0.49
C MET A 336 16.34 -24.11 -0.34
N SER A 337 16.28 -25.41 -0.06
CA SER A 337 17.46 -26.27 0.03
C SER A 337 18.33 -26.31 -1.24
N ASP A 338 17.76 -25.93 -2.39
CA ASP A 338 18.49 -25.98 -3.66
C ASP A 338 19.52 -24.85 -3.80
N ILE A 339 19.40 -23.78 -3.01
CA ILE A 339 20.33 -22.64 -3.03
C ILE A 339 21.34 -22.67 -1.87
N PHE A 340 21.04 -23.42 -0.80
CA PHE A 340 21.92 -23.54 0.35
C PHE A 340 22.76 -24.83 0.26
N GLU A 341 24.00 -24.75 0.70
CA GLU A 341 24.80 -25.93 1.04
C GLU A 341 24.25 -26.53 2.34
N ALA A 342 24.86 -27.56 2.90
CA ALA A 342 24.42 -28.16 4.17
C ALA A 342 24.48 -27.13 5.32
N CYS A 343 23.52 -26.19 5.33
CA CYS A 343 23.38 -25.20 6.39
C CYS A 343 22.73 -25.82 7.62
N ASP A 344 23.23 -25.42 8.80
CA ASP A 344 22.59 -25.83 10.04
C ASP A 344 21.24 -25.12 10.21
N LYS A 345 20.35 -25.76 10.96
CA LYS A 345 19.00 -25.26 11.21
C LYS A 345 19.01 -23.90 11.91
N ASP A 346 19.94 -23.69 12.83
CA ASP A 346 20.00 -22.48 13.64
C ASP A 346 20.34 -21.26 12.78
N SER A 347 21.23 -21.40 11.80
CA SER A 347 21.56 -20.34 10.84
C SER A 347 20.36 -19.96 9.96
N LEU A 348 19.59 -20.95 9.49
CA LEU A 348 18.37 -20.69 8.71
C LEU A 348 17.26 -20.10 9.59
N ASP A 349 17.10 -20.60 10.82
CA ASP A 349 16.13 -20.05 11.77
C ASP A 349 16.41 -18.58 12.07
N LEU A 350 17.69 -18.24 12.27
CA LEU A 350 18.13 -16.87 12.49
C LEU A 350 17.90 -15.98 11.26
N LEU A 351 18.15 -16.48 10.04
CA LEU A 351 17.88 -15.74 8.81
C LEU A 351 16.40 -15.34 8.72
N PHE A 352 15.49 -16.28 8.98
CA PHE A 352 14.05 -15.96 8.97
C PHE A 352 13.61 -15.11 10.16
N GLU A 353 14.25 -15.24 11.32
CA GLU A 353 13.99 -14.33 12.45
C GLU A 353 14.33 -12.88 12.07
N MET A 354 15.46 -12.66 11.43
CA MET A 354 15.92 -11.31 11.03
C MET A 354 14.98 -10.63 10.04
N CYS A 355 14.26 -11.40 9.22
CA CYS A 355 13.27 -10.84 8.29
C CYS A 355 12.03 -10.27 8.99
N ASN A 356 11.84 -10.49 10.28
CA ASN A 356 10.72 -9.98 11.08
C ASN A 356 9.34 -10.20 10.41
N ARG A 357 9.11 -11.38 9.83
CA ARG A 357 7.88 -11.76 9.11
C ARG A 357 7.58 -10.88 7.90
N ASN A 358 8.61 -10.34 7.27
CA ASN A 358 8.50 -9.36 6.18
C ASN A 358 9.16 -9.90 4.91
N PRO A 359 8.41 -10.12 3.81
CA PRO A 359 8.98 -10.59 2.55
C PRO A 359 10.06 -9.66 1.99
N ARG A 360 9.90 -8.33 2.09
CA ARG A 360 10.90 -7.36 1.59
C ARG A 360 12.25 -7.52 2.31
N ASP A 361 12.21 -7.69 3.64
CA ASP A 361 13.42 -7.93 4.43
C ASP A 361 14.09 -9.26 4.05
N LEU A 362 13.29 -10.28 3.75
CA LEU A 362 13.80 -11.56 3.29
C LEU A 362 14.56 -11.40 1.96
N TRP A 363 14.03 -10.62 1.02
CA TRP A 363 14.73 -10.35 -0.25
C TRP A 363 16.05 -9.59 -0.03
N HIS A 364 16.04 -8.54 0.78
CA HIS A 364 17.25 -7.79 1.10
C HIS A 364 18.30 -8.66 1.79
N LEU A 365 17.88 -9.51 2.71
CA LEU A 365 18.79 -10.38 3.43
C LEU A 365 19.37 -11.48 2.54
N LEU A 366 18.55 -12.07 1.66
CA LEU A 366 19.02 -13.05 0.68
C LEU A 366 19.94 -12.41 -0.37
N ASP A 367 19.66 -11.19 -0.82
CA ASP A 367 20.55 -10.44 -1.69
C ASP A 367 21.94 -10.28 -1.05
N LYS A 368 22.01 -9.82 0.21
CA LYS A 368 23.26 -9.73 0.94
C LYS A 368 23.95 -11.10 1.11
N THR A 369 23.15 -12.15 1.34
CA THR A 369 23.69 -13.51 1.49
C THR A 369 24.36 -14.02 0.21
N PHE A 370 23.74 -13.76 -0.95
CA PHE A 370 24.36 -14.06 -2.26
C PHE A 370 25.62 -13.27 -2.49
N GLN A 371 25.64 -11.98 -2.15
CA GLN A 371 26.83 -11.12 -2.28
C GLN A 371 27.98 -11.58 -1.38
N GLU A 372 27.71 -11.93 -0.12
CA GLU A 372 28.71 -12.43 0.83
C GLU A 372 29.29 -13.77 0.37
N GLN A 373 28.44 -14.69 -0.10
CA GLN A 373 28.92 -15.98 -0.63
C GLN A 373 29.78 -15.79 -1.88
N PHE A 374 29.32 -14.98 -2.82
CA PHE A 374 30.07 -14.64 -4.03
C PHE A 374 31.45 -14.06 -3.71
N SER A 375 31.53 -13.16 -2.76
CA SER A 375 32.79 -12.52 -2.36
C SER A 375 33.76 -13.49 -1.69
N LYS A 376 33.25 -14.48 -0.95
CA LYS A 376 34.07 -15.47 -0.24
C LYS A 376 34.49 -16.64 -1.13
N ASN A 377 33.50 -17.26 -1.78
CA ASN A 377 33.72 -18.43 -2.63
C ASN A 377 32.62 -18.54 -3.68
N PRO A 378 32.86 -18.04 -4.90
CA PRO A 378 31.85 -18.09 -5.98
C PRO A 378 31.64 -19.49 -6.57
N ASN A 379 32.37 -20.51 -6.14
CA ASN A 379 32.23 -21.86 -6.67
C ASN A 379 31.38 -22.78 -5.79
N SER A 380 30.86 -22.29 -4.66
CA SER A 380 30.02 -23.07 -3.77
C SER A 380 28.62 -22.47 -3.62
N ARG A 381 27.67 -23.29 -3.16
CA ARG A 381 26.36 -22.83 -2.71
C ARG A 381 26.48 -22.01 -1.42
N ILE A 382 25.41 -21.38 -1.00
CA ILE A 382 25.38 -20.55 0.19
C ILE A 382 25.64 -21.37 1.45
N GLY A 383 26.67 -21.02 2.21
CA GLY A 383 27.03 -21.65 3.48
C GLY A 383 26.72 -20.78 4.71
N ASN A 384 26.85 -21.36 5.90
CA ASN A 384 26.58 -20.70 7.19
C ASN A 384 27.36 -19.39 7.41
N GLU A 385 28.61 -19.36 6.94
CA GLU A 385 29.44 -18.17 7.09
C GLU A 385 28.91 -16.98 6.27
N ALA A 386 28.39 -17.23 5.07
CA ALA A 386 27.78 -16.20 4.25
C ALA A 386 26.49 -15.68 4.89
N ILE A 387 25.67 -16.58 5.44
CA ILE A 387 24.44 -16.20 6.19
C ILE A 387 24.81 -15.31 7.38
N SER A 388 25.78 -15.72 8.21
CA SER A 388 26.20 -14.94 9.39
C SER A 388 26.76 -13.58 9.02
N ALA A 389 27.57 -13.49 7.96
CA ALA A 389 28.13 -12.22 7.47
C ALA A 389 27.01 -11.30 6.92
N ALA A 390 26.09 -11.87 6.16
CA ALA A 390 24.93 -11.16 5.61
C ALA A 390 24.02 -10.60 6.70
N ILE A 391 23.71 -11.38 7.73
CA ILE A 391 22.90 -10.96 8.88
C ILE A 391 23.59 -9.77 9.58
N LYS A 392 24.88 -9.88 9.87
CA LYS A 392 25.64 -8.80 10.50
C LYS A 392 25.60 -7.53 9.66
N ARG A 393 25.86 -7.65 8.35
CA ARG A 393 25.81 -6.54 7.42
C ARG A 393 24.41 -5.95 7.30
N PHE A 394 23.37 -6.80 7.23
CA PHE A 394 21.98 -6.39 7.17
C PHE A 394 21.58 -5.56 8.39
N VAL A 395 21.91 -6.01 9.59
CA VAL A 395 21.61 -5.31 10.84
C VAL A 395 22.36 -3.98 10.95
N THR A 396 23.62 -3.92 10.47
CA THR A 396 24.45 -2.70 10.50
C THR A 396 23.98 -1.63 9.50
N GLU A 397 23.59 -2.05 8.30
CA GLU A 397 23.20 -1.16 7.19
C GLU A 397 21.70 -0.87 7.17
N PHE A 398 20.91 -1.46 8.10
CA PHE A 398 19.47 -1.35 8.08
C PHE A 398 19.00 0.08 8.36
N ASN A 399 18.14 0.59 7.48
CA ASN A 399 17.51 1.89 7.66
C ASN A 399 16.24 1.75 8.50
N TYR A 400 16.29 2.04 9.78
CA TYR A 400 15.15 1.92 10.69
C TYR A 400 14.01 2.88 10.36
N TYR A 401 14.25 3.98 9.63
CA TYR A 401 13.18 4.87 9.17
C TYR A 401 12.27 4.24 8.10
N GLU A 402 12.66 3.12 7.51
CA GLU A 402 11.78 2.36 6.61
C GLU A 402 10.61 1.71 7.36
N TYR A 403 10.78 1.38 8.64
CA TYR A 403 9.78 0.68 9.46
C TYR A 403 9.22 1.53 10.57
N TYR A 404 10.02 2.42 11.11
CA TYR A 404 9.65 3.25 12.24
C TYR A 404 9.41 4.69 11.81
N PRO A 405 8.41 5.37 12.39
CA PRO A 405 8.08 6.72 11.98
C PRO A 405 9.24 7.67 12.20
N LYS A 406 9.46 8.54 11.21
CA LYS A 406 10.35 9.68 11.31
C LYS A 406 9.52 10.86 11.81
N LYS A 407 9.89 11.51 12.90
CA LYS A 407 9.20 12.72 13.36
C LYS A 407 9.67 13.91 12.57
N SER A 408 8.81 14.47 11.70
CA SER A 408 9.12 15.65 10.89
C SER A 408 9.08 16.95 11.70
N ASN A 409 8.20 17.04 12.71
CA ASN A 409 7.98 18.22 13.54
C ASN A 409 8.51 18.05 14.96
N SER A 410 9.63 17.35 15.12
CA SER A 410 10.17 17.12 16.45
C SER A 410 10.62 18.43 17.10
N ARG A 411 10.05 18.74 18.29
CA ARG A 411 10.67 19.71 19.20
C ARG A 411 12.12 19.28 19.42
N ALA A 412 13.03 20.22 19.64
CA ALA A 412 14.48 19.97 19.78
C ALA A 412 14.86 18.81 20.75
N ASN A 413 13.94 18.39 21.61
CA ASN A 413 14.11 17.31 22.59
C ASN A 413 13.34 16.02 22.25
N SER A 414 12.66 15.90 21.11
CA SER A 414 12.00 14.64 20.76
C SER A 414 13.02 13.65 20.21
N MET A 415 12.94 12.43 20.71
CA MET A 415 13.83 11.35 20.29
C MET A 415 13.25 10.62 19.08
N ASP A 416 14.11 10.30 18.15
CA ASP A 416 13.81 9.41 17.03
C ASP A 416 14.12 7.93 17.37
N VAL A 417 13.83 7.04 16.42
CA VAL A 417 14.05 5.60 16.61
C VAL A 417 15.49 5.25 16.94
N TYR A 418 16.48 5.88 16.30
CA TYR A 418 17.90 5.58 16.55
C TYR A 418 18.33 5.95 17.97
N LYS A 419 17.83 7.06 18.52
CA LYS A 419 18.08 7.43 19.92
C LYS A 419 17.45 6.44 20.89
N TYR A 420 16.23 5.96 20.60
CA TYR A 420 15.61 4.91 21.40
C TYR A 420 16.40 3.61 21.33
N ILE A 421 16.84 3.19 20.14
CA ILE A 421 17.68 2.00 19.98
C ILE A 421 19.00 2.14 20.77
N LYS A 422 19.64 3.31 20.74
CA LYS A 422 20.85 3.57 21.55
C LYS A 422 20.60 3.43 23.05
N HIS A 423 19.40 3.77 23.56
CA HIS A 423 19.05 3.49 24.95
C HIS A 423 18.84 2.01 25.22
N LEU A 424 18.14 1.31 24.31
CA LEU A 424 17.91 -0.13 24.43
C LEU A 424 19.21 -0.94 24.38
N GLN A 425 20.19 -0.52 23.55
CA GLN A 425 21.50 -1.19 23.45
C GLN A 425 22.35 -1.10 24.74
N LYS A 426 21.99 -0.25 25.70
CA LYS A 426 22.63 -0.21 27.01
C LYS A 426 22.11 -1.27 27.98
N LEU A 427 21.00 -1.94 27.62
CA LEU A 427 20.43 -3.02 28.42
C LEU A 427 21.23 -4.31 28.24
N ASP A 428 21.24 -5.13 29.27
CA ASP A 428 21.86 -6.47 29.27
C ASP A 428 20.94 -7.59 28.80
N SER A 429 19.66 -7.28 28.60
CA SER A 429 18.62 -8.22 28.19
C SER A 429 17.60 -7.57 27.25
N SER A 430 17.00 -8.37 26.37
CA SER A 430 15.89 -7.94 25.52
C SER A 430 14.59 -7.71 26.28
N CYS A 431 14.49 -8.17 27.51
CA CYS A 431 13.37 -7.91 28.42
C CYS A 431 13.83 -6.97 29.55
N PHE A 432 13.03 -5.95 29.84
CA PHE A 432 13.40 -4.93 30.81
C PHE A 432 12.18 -4.30 31.48
N THR A 433 12.41 -3.71 32.66
CA THR A 433 11.44 -2.82 33.32
C THR A 433 11.82 -1.36 33.11
N LYS A 434 10.89 -0.44 33.36
CA LYS A 434 11.19 1.01 33.30
C LYS A 434 12.34 1.40 34.23
N ASP A 435 12.38 0.81 35.43
CA ASP A 435 13.46 1.07 36.39
C ASP A 435 14.83 0.60 35.87
N LYS A 436 14.87 -0.57 35.24
CA LYS A 436 16.08 -1.09 34.64
C LYS A 436 16.56 -0.20 33.48
N LEU A 437 15.66 0.24 32.61
CA LEU A 437 15.99 1.17 31.53
C LEU A 437 16.53 2.49 32.08
N ASN A 438 15.89 3.02 33.13
CA ASN A 438 16.35 4.24 33.76
C ASN A 438 17.77 4.08 34.32
N THR A 439 18.02 2.99 35.05
CA THR A 439 19.32 2.74 35.70
C THR A 439 20.44 2.55 34.66
N MET A 440 20.20 1.76 33.60
CA MET A 440 21.25 1.41 32.65
C MET A 440 21.45 2.46 31.55
N ALA A 441 20.38 3.11 31.11
CA ALA A 441 20.44 4.09 30.05
C ALA A 441 20.45 5.55 30.52
N GLY A 442 20.22 5.81 31.81
CA GLY A 442 20.21 7.15 32.39
C GLY A 442 19.08 8.03 31.86
N THR A 443 17.89 7.46 31.65
CA THR A 443 16.76 8.16 31.02
C THR A 443 16.03 9.12 31.98
N GLY A 444 16.24 9.01 33.29
CA GLY A 444 15.71 9.91 34.32
C GLY A 444 14.17 10.01 34.30
N GLY A 445 13.65 11.21 34.53
CA GLY A 445 12.21 11.48 34.54
C GLY A 445 11.50 11.24 33.19
N SER A 446 12.24 11.10 32.08
CA SER A 446 11.69 10.86 30.77
C SER A 446 11.39 9.39 30.45
N THR A 447 11.82 8.45 31.32
CA THR A 447 11.73 7.00 31.07
C THR A 447 10.31 6.54 30.69
N ASN A 448 9.30 7.02 31.40
CA ASN A 448 7.91 6.66 31.11
C ASN A 448 7.50 7.08 29.69
N ASN A 449 7.81 8.32 29.32
CA ASN A 449 7.46 8.85 28.00
C ASN A 449 8.23 8.11 26.89
N TYR A 450 9.48 7.73 27.14
CA TYR A 450 10.28 6.97 26.18
C TYR A 450 9.72 5.57 25.96
N VAL A 451 9.33 4.86 27.03
CA VAL A 451 8.73 3.52 26.89
C VAL A 451 7.40 3.59 26.19
N VAL A 452 6.53 4.56 26.50
CA VAL A 452 5.26 4.77 25.78
C VAL A 452 5.49 5.07 24.29
N ALA A 453 6.47 5.92 23.98
CA ALA A 453 6.79 6.23 22.57
C ALA A 453 7.33 5.01 21.84
N MET A 454 8.22 4.23 22.45
CA MET A 454 8.74 2.99 21.87
C MET A 454 7.63 1.92 21.67
N GLU A 455 6.67 1.85 22.58
CA GLU A 455 5.51 0.96 22.48
C GLU A 455 4.58 1.40 21.36
N ASN A 456 4.25 2.68 21.26
CA ASN A 456 3.40 3.23 20.20
C ASN A 456 3.98 3.00 18.79
N MET A 457 5.30 3.08 18.65
CA MET A 457 5.96 2.80 17.37
C MET A 457 6.22 1.30 17.11
N GLY A 458 5.89 0.41 18.05
CA GLY A 458 6.09 -1.02 17.91
C GLY A 458 7.52 -1.52 18.15
N LEU A 459 8.41 -0.68 18.66
CA LEU A 459 9.80 -1.06 18.95
C LEU A 459 9.91 -1.95 20.19
N VAL A 460 9.05 -1.72 21.20
CA VAL A 460 8.91 -2.55 22.38
C VAL A 460 7.45 -2.93 22.61
N ARG A 461 7.23 -3.97 23.40
CA ARG A 461 5.90 -4.48 23.74
C ARG A 461 5.79 -4.67 25.25
N ASN A 462 4.67 -4.27 25.82
CA ASN A 462 4.29 -4.63 27.18
C ASN A 462 3.92 -6.12 27.22
N THR A 463 4.56 -6.91 28.06
CA THR A 463 4.26 -8.35 28.20
C THR A 463 3.07 -8.62 29.12
N ASN A 464 2.56 -7.60 29.81
CA ASN A 464 1.57 -7.69 30.89
C ASN A 464 2.05 -8.48 32.14
N GLU A 465 3.32 -8.88 32.18
CA GLU A 465 3.92 -9.53 33.33
C GLU A 465 4.41 -8.46 34.31
N LYS A 466 4.18 -8.72 35.59
CA LYS A 466 4.72 -7.91 36.69
C LYS A 466 5.88 -8.63 37.35
N VAL A 467 7.01 -7.98 37.37
CA VAL A 467 8.23 -8.47 38.07
C VAL A 467 8.71 -7.46 39.10
N GLN A 468 9.73 -7.79 39.84
CA GLN A 468 10.37 -6.82 40.75
C GLN A 468 10.94 -5.65 39.90
N GLY A 469 10.52 -4.44 40.18
CA GLY A 469 10.85 -3.25 39.37
C GLY A 469 9.78 -2.81 38.40
N GLY A 470 8.59 -3.45 38.39
CA GLY A 470 7.41 -3.02 37.63
C GLY A 470 6.94 -3.95 36.53
N VAL A 471 6.32 -3.39 35.50
CA VAL A 471 5.86 -4.13 34.31
C VAL A 471 7.04 -4.48 33.43
N LEU A 472 7.07 -5.69 32.91
CA LEU A 472 8.08 -6.17 31.99
C LEU A 472 7.75 -5.77 30.55
N TYR A 473 8.72 -5.23 29.85
CA TYR A 473 8.68 -4.91 28.42
C TYR A 473 9.66 -5.77 27.66
N GLU A 474 9.35 -6.07 26.40
CA GLU A 474 10.21 -6.84 25.50
C GLU A 474 10.53 -6.02 24.26
N ILE A 475 11.77 -6.05 23.81
CA ILE A 475 12.19 -5.49 22.52
C ILE A 475 11.65 -6.40 21.40
N VAL A 476 10.81 -5.85 20.51
CA VAL A 476 10.12 -6.62 19.46
C VAL A 476 11.02 -6.87 18.27
N ASP A 477 11.79 -5.86 17.84
CA ASP A 477 12.61 -5.94 16.62
C ASP A 477 13.77 -6.94 16.78
N PRO A 478 13.81 -8.03 15.99
CA PRO A 478 14.87 -9.04 16.08
C PRO A 478 16.24 -8.49 15.69
N LYS A 479 16.32 -7.48 14.83
CA LYS A 479 17.57 -6.84 14.42
C LYS A 479 18.21 -6.11 15.60
N VAL A 480 17.39 -5.40 16.38
CA VAL A 480 17.86 -4.73 17.61
C VAL A 480 18.31 -5.76 18.65
N ARG A 481 17.55 -6.84 18.85
CA ARG A 481 17.93 -7.93 19.75
C ARG A 481 19.25 -8.59 19.34
N TYR A 482 19.42 -8.84 18.05
CA TYR A 482 20.65 -9.40 17.49
C TYR A 482 21.85 -8.47 17.70
N ALA A 483 21.67 -7.18 17.43
CA ALA A 483 22.71 -6.17 17.63
C ALA A 483 23.17 -6.09 19.08
N MET A 484 22.22 -6.13 20.03
CA MET A 484 22.53 -6.14 21.46
C MET A 484 23.34 -7.38 21.86
N ARG A 485 22.92 -8.58 21.46
CA ARG A 485 23.60 -9.84 21.80
C ARG A 485 25.02 -9.93 21.25
N ASN A 486 25.26 -9.29 20.09
CA ASN A 486 26.54 -9.36 19.38
C ASN A 486 27.36 -8.07 19.51
N ASN A 487 26.94 -7.13 20.35
CA ASN A 487 27.61 -5.82 20.53
C ASN A 487 27.82 -5.08 19.21
N ILE A 488 26.87 -5.13 18.30
CA ILE A 488 26.89 -4.42 17.01
C ILE A 488 26.28 -3.04 17.25
N PRO A 489 27.03 -1.94 17.04
CA PRO A 489 26.45 -0.62 17.16
C PRO A 489 25.46 -0.37 16.02
N ILE A 490 24.26 0.11 16.37
CA ILE A 490 23.29 0.65 15.42
C ILE A 490 23.41 2.17 15.49
N GLY A 491 23.84 2.76 14.43
CA GLY A 491 24.06 4.21 14.32
C GLY A 491 23.39 4.77 13.08
N GLU A 492 23.22 6.09 13.04
CA GLU A 492 22.93 6.81 11.81
C GLU A 492 24.11 6.69 10.87
#